data_0bc3531b84dc27e5d69873e69eb4067d
#
_entry.id   0bc3531b84dc27e5d69873e69eb4067d
#
_cell.length_a   1.000
_cell.length_b   1.000
_cell.length_c   1.000
_cell.angle_alpha   90.00
_cell.angle_beta   90.00
_cell.angle_gamma   90.00
#
_symmetry.space_group_name_H-M   'P 1'
#
loop_
_entity.id
_entity.type
_entity.pdbx_description
1 polymer ?
#
loop_
_entity_poly.entity_id
_entity_poly.type
_entity_poly.pdbx_seq_one_letter_code
_entity_poly.pdbx_strand_id
1 'polypeptide(L)'
;RENVAATRTGVKLLQADALTMPSPAAPEYDIIVSNPPYIADSERASMDANVLDYEPHLALFVPDADPLRFYHAICRYASSALRPGGRLYFELNPRFAGPLAAAMKADACWEDVTLIPDMQRLTRFLTATRSGL
;
A
#
# COMPACT_ATOMS: atom_id res chain seq x y z
N ARG A 1 3.78 -3.15 -19.87
CA ARG A 1 3.78 -2.31 -21.10
C ARG A 1 2.89 -2.92 -22.16
N GLU A 2 3.00 -4.22 -22.44
CA GLU A 2 2.21 -4.94 -23.46
C GLU A 2 0.70 -4.80 -23.24
N ASN A 3 0.20 -5.00 -22.01
CA ASN A 3 -1.21 -4.90 -21.68
C ASN A 3 -1.78 -3.50 -21.92
N VAL A 4 -1.03 -2.43 -21.62
CA VAL A 4 -1.48 -1.05 -21.89
C VAL A 4 -1.56 -0.78 -23.37
N ALA A 5 -0.60 -1.28 -24.16
CA ALA A 5 -0.64 -1.16 -25.62
C ALA A 5 -1.80 -1.95 -26.21
N ALA A 6 -2.05 -3.18 -25.74
CA ALA A 6 -3.12 -4.04 -26.21
C ALA A 6 -4.52 -3.47 -25.90
N THR A 7 -4.71 -2.85 -24.74
CA THR A 7 -6.00 -2.30 -24.31
C THR A 7 -6.26 -0.88 -24.82
N ARG A 8 -5.27 -0.23 -25.45
CA ARG A 8 -5.35 1.16 -25.94
C ARG A 8 -5.83 2.17 -24.89
N THR A 9 -5.48 1.91 -23.62
CA THR A 9 -5.84 2.78 -22.49
C THR A 9 -4.84 3.93 -22.37
N GLY A 10 -5.29 5.09 -21.92
CA GLY A 10 -4.45 6.26 -21.63
C GLY A 10 -3.61 6.11 -20.33
N VAL A 11 -3.30 4.89 -19.90
CA VAL A 11 -2.55 4.62 -18.66
C VAL A 11 -1.08 5.01 -18.82
N LYS A 12 -0.59 5.87 -17.93
CA LYS A 12 0.82 6.23 -17.82
C LYS A 12 1.53 5.19 -16.92
N LEU A 13 2.52 4.50 -17.49
CA LEU A 13 3.34 3.55 -16.76
C LEU A 13 4.63 4.20 -16.28
N LEU A 14 4.89 4.11 -14.98
CA LEU A 14 6.11 4.58 -14.36
C LEU A 14 6.74 3.41 -13.59
N GLN A 15 8.06 3.21 -13.78
CA GLN A 15 8.85 2.31 -12.93
C GLN A 15 9.56 3.15 -11.87
N ALA A 16 9.26 2.89 -10.60
CA ALA A 16 9.85 3.60 -9.48
C ALA A 16 9.96 2.68 -8.26
N ASP A 17 10.89 3.00 -7.36
CA ASP A 17 10.99 2.38 -6.04
C ASP A 17 10.07 3.13 -5.06
N ALA A 18 9.10 2.43 -4.49
CA ALA A 18 8.14 3.03 -3.55
C ALA A 18 8.81 3.58 -2.27
N LEU A 19 9.96 3.03 -1.87
CA LEU A 19 10.68 3.49 -0.68
C LEU A 19 11.36 4.85 -0.88
N THR A 20 11.73 5.19 -2.13
CA THR A 20 12.50 6.38 -2.48
C THR A 20 11.77 7.32 -3.41
N MET A 21 10.51 7.04 -3.73
CA MET A 21 9.70 7.85 -4.65
C MET A 21 9.58 9.29 -4.15
N PRO A 22 9.98 10.29 -4.94
CA PRO A 22 9.89 11.68 -4.54
C PRO A 22 8.43 12.14 -4.46
N SER A 23 8.12 12.97 -3.47
CA SER A 23 6.81 13.61 -3.41
C SER A 23 6.60 14.51 -4.62
N PRO A 24 5.40 14.55 -5.22
CA PRO A 24 5.11 15.47 -6.31
C PRO A 24 5.07 16.91 -5.83
N ALA A 25 5.29 17.85 -6.75
CA ALA A 25 5.27 19.29 -6.43
C ALA A 25 3.86 19.80 -6.06
N ALA A 26 2.80 19.10 -6.48
CA ALA A 26 1.41 19.42 -6.17
C ALA A 26 0.56 18.13 -6.14
N PRO A 27 -0.57 18.13 -5.44
CA PRO A 27 -1.50 17.00 -5.42
C PRO A 27 -2.04 16.69 -6.84
N GLU A 28 -1.94 15.43 -7.25
CA GLU A 28 -2.28 14.99 -8.60
C GLU A 28 -3.42 13.98 -8.64
N TYR A 29 -3.62 13.22 -7.55
CA TYR A 29 -4.50 12.06 -7.54
C TYR A 29 -5.74 12.25 -6.68
N ASP A 30 -6.83 11.64 -7.10
CA ASP A 30 -8.07 11.52 -6.32
C ASP A 30 -8.10 10.20 -5.53
N ILE A 31 -7.45 9.16 -6.07
CA ILE A 31 -7.37 7.82 -5.46
C ILE A 31 -5.97 7.27 -5.66
N ILE A 32 -5.43 6.69 -4.58
CA ILE A 32 -4.22 5.83 -4.60
C ILE A 32 -4.60 4.46 -4.06
N VAL A 33 -4.26 3.41 -4.81
CA VAL A 33 -4.44 2.01 -4.40
C VAL A 33 -3.10 1.32 -4.40
N SER A 34 -2.79 0.56 -3.35
CA SER A 34 -1.53 -0.16 -3.27
C SER A 34 -1.70 -1.54 -2.61
N ASN A 35 -1.03 -2.51 -3.21
CA ASN A 35 -0.77 -3.83 -2.64
C ASN A 35 0.75 -4.00 -2.53
N PRO A 36 1.38 -3.43 -1.50
CA PRO A 36 2.84 -3.49 -1.33
C PRO A 36 3.26 -4.85 -0.77
N PRO A 37 4.57 -5.20 -0.82
CA PRO A 37 5.09 -6.33 -0.06
C PRO A 37 4.76 -6.20 1.43
N TYR A 38 4.19 -7.25 2.03
CA TYR A 38 3.74 -7.23 3.42
C TYR A 38 3.98 -8.52 4.21
N ILE A 39 4.60 -9.53 3.60
CA ILE A 39 4.88 -10.81 4.26
C ILE A 39 6.21 -10.68 5.00
N ALA A 40 6.20 -10.84 6.32
CA ALA A 40 7.44 -10.80 7.09
C ALA A 40 8.33 -12.01 6.75
N ASP A 41 9.65 -11.83 6.76
CA ASP A 41 10.61 -12.90 6.43
C ASP A 41 10.40 -14.16 7.28
N SER A 42 9.99 -14.01 8.55
CA SER A 42 9.66 -15.11 9.47
C SER A 42 8.43 -15.91 9.05
N GLU A 43 7.54 -15.38 8.21
CA GLU A 43 6.33 -16.06 7.72
C GLU A 43 6.62 -16.96 6.52
N ARG A 44 7.81 -16.86 5.91
CA ARG A 44 8.21 -17.61 4.72
C ARG A 44 8.04 -19.11 4.86
N ALA A 45 8.38 -19.67 6.02
CA ALA A 45 8.32 -21.11 6.27
C ALA A 45 6.89 -21.70 6.28
N SER A 46 5.87 -20.86 6.46
CA SER A 46 4.46 -21.25 6.49
C SER A 46 3.72 -21.04 5.15
N MET A 47 4.43 -20.57 4.12
CA MET A 47 3.83 -20.27 2.83
C MET A 47 3.77 -21.50 1.92
N ASP A 48 2.80 -21.46 1.00
CA ASP A 48 2.67 -22.46 -0.05
C ASP A 48 3.90 -22.40 -1.01
N ALA A 49 4.43 -23.58 -1.36
CA ALA A 49 5.57 -23.70 -2.27
C ALA A 49 5.30 -23.02 -3.62
N ASN A 50 4.08 -23.08 -4.14
CA ASN A 50 3.72 -22.44 -5.40
C ASN A 50 3.94 -20.92 -5.36
N VAL A 51 3.65 -20.25 -4.23
CA VAL A 51 3.88 -18.81 -4.09
C VAL A 51 5.37 -18.52 -4.03
N LEU A 52 6.13 -19.33 -3.27
CA LEU A 52 7.59 -19.16 -3.11
C LEU A 52 8.38 -19.37 -4.42
N ASP A 53 7.91 -20.28 -5.26
CA ASP A 53 8.63 -20.69 -6.48
C ASP A 53 8.31 -19.80 -7.69
N TYR A 54 7.14 -19.19 -7.74
CA TYR A 54 6.66 -18.47 -8.93
C TYR A 54 6.51 -16.96 -8.74
N GLU A 55 6.38 -16.46 -7.50
CA GLU A 55 6.25 -15.02 -7.26
C GLU A 55 7.63 -14.39 -6.96
N PRO A 56 7.92 -13.20 -7.51
CA PRO A 56 9.17 -12.50 -7.19
C PRO A 56 9.26 -12.18 -5.68
N HIS A 57 10.31 -12.63 -5.01
CA HIS A 57 10.49 -12.42 -3.56
C HIS A 57 10.46 -10.94 -3.17
N LEU A 58 10.97 -10.07 -4.04
CA LEU A 58 10.93 -8.60 -3.83
C LEU A 58 9.49 -8.05 -3.78
N ALA A 59 8.53 -8.74 -4.41
CA ALA A 59 7.12 -8.33 -4.41
C ALA A 59 6.34 -8.86 -3.20
N LEU A 60 6.92 -9.74 -2.38
CA LEU A 60 6.24 -10.43 -1.30
C LEU A 60 6.76 -10.03 0.08
N PHE A 61 8.10 -10.01 0.26
CA PHE A 61 8.72 -10.03 1.57
C PHE A 61 9.19 -8.68 2.07
N VAL A 62 9.10 -8.53 3.39
CA VAL A 62 9.63 -7.40 4.16
C VAL A 62 10.46 -7.92 5.34
N PRO A 63 11.50 -7.19 5.78
CA PRO A 63 12.25 -7.54 6.98
C PRO A 63 11.36 -7.57 8.23
N ASP A 64 11.55 -8.56 9.11
CA ASP A 64 10.82 -8.64 10.38
C ASP A 64 11.01 -7.41 11.26
N ALA A 65 12.16 -6.75 11.17
CA ALA A 65 12.48 -5.55 11.94
C ALA A 65 11.68 -4.30 11.49
N ASP A 66 11.18 -4.28 10.25
CA ASP A 66 10.41 -3.16 9.72
C ASP A 66 9.33 -3.62 8.72
N PRO A 67 8.30 -4.32 9.21
CA PRO A 67 7.27 -4.90 8.35
C PRO A 67 6.34 -3.86 7.73
N LEU A 68 6.32 -2.63 8.24
CA LEU A 68 5.48 -1.54 7.77
C LEU A 68 6.20 -0.54 6.84
N ARG A 69 7.46 -0.80 6.46
CA ARG A 69 8.31 0.13 5.72
C ARG A 69 7.68 0.66 4.43
N PHE A 70 7.05 -0.20 3.64
CA PHE A 70 6.39 0.20 2.39
C PHE A 70 5.14 1.03 2.67
N TYR A 71 4.33 0.65 3.67
CA TYR A 71 3.15 1.42 4.06
C TYR A 71 3.53 2.84 4.50
N HIS A 72 4.55 2.98 5.34
CA HIS A 72 5.04 4.30 5.78
C HIS A 72 5.56 5.14 4.60
N ALA A 73 6.29 4.53 3.67
CA ALA A 73 6.78 5.22 2.49
C ALA A 73 5.63 5.68 1.58
N ILE A 74 4.64 4.80 1.35
CA ILE A 74 3.49 5.11 0.52
C ILE A 74 2.58 6.15 1.19
N CYS A 75 2.38 6.10 2.51
CA CYS A 75 1.65 7.13 3.26
C CYS A 75 2.31 8.51 3.09
N ARG A 76 3.64 8.61 3.23
CA ARG A 76 4.37 9.87 2.99
C ARG A 76 4.16 10.40 1.58
N TYR A 77 4.28 9.53 0.58
CA TYR A 77 4.01 9.91 -0.80
C TYR A 77 2.57 10.37 -1.00
N ALA A 78 1.61 9.55 -0.53
CA ALA A 78 0.19 9.78 -0.70
C ALA A 78 -0.30 11.06 0.00
N SER A 79 0.26 11.42 1.16
CA SER A 79 -0.08 12.66 1.86
C SER A 79 0.21 13.92 1.04
N SER A 80 1.19 13.86 0.13
CA SER A 80 1.53 14.96 -0.78
C SER A 80 0.89 14.82 -2.16
N ALA A 81 0.61 13.59 -2.58
CA ALA A 81 0.15 13.28 -3.93
C ALA A 81 -1.37 13.27 -4.08
N LEU A 82 -2.10 12.93 -3.01
CA LEU A 82 -3.55 12.99 -2.97
C LEU A 82 -4.05 14.42 -2.80
N ARG A 83 -5.09 14.75 -3.52
CA ARG A 83 -5.87 15.97 -3.26
C ARG A 83 -6.55 15.90 -1.90
N PRO A 84 -6.84 17.04 -1.25
CA PRO A 84 -7.73 17.05 -0.09
C PRO A 84 -9.04 16.31 -0.39
N GLY A 85 -9.43 15.39 0.50
CA GLY A 85 -10.58 14.48 0.29
C GLY A 85 -10.28 13.27 -0.59
N GLY A 86 -9.09 13.17 -1.17
CA GLY A 86 -8.66 11.99 -1.94
C GLY A 86 -8.47 10.77 -1.05
N ARG A 87 -8.57 9.58 -1.63
CA ARG A 87 -8.62 8.32 -0.88
C ARG A 87 -7.41 7.42 -1.12
N LEU A 88 -6.90 6.85 -0.03
CA LEU A 88 -5.86 5.82 -0.02
C LEU A 88 -6.48 4.47 0.33
N TYR A 89 -6.10 3.44 -0.45
CA TYR A 89 -6.50 2.05 -0.22
C TYR A 89 -5.28 1.16 -0.16
N PHE A 90 -5.21 0.32 0.87
CA PHE A 90 -4.19 -0.71 1.02
C PHE A 90 -4.80 -2.11 1.08
N GLU A 91 -4.16 -3.08 0.41
CA GLU A 91 -4.18 -4.46 0.86
C GLU A 91 -3.08 -4.64 1.92
N LEU A 92 -3.33 -5.47 2.94
CA LEU A 92 -2.40 -5.60 4.07
C LEU A 92 -2.40 -7.00 4.70
N ASN A 93 -1.31 -7.27 5.43
CA ASN A 93 -1.23 -8.42 6.31
C ASN A 93 -2.06 -8.16 7.57
N PRO A 94 -3.03 -9.03 7.92
CA PRO A 94 -3.87 -8.88 9.12
C PRO A 94 -3.07 -8.67 10.41
N ARG A 95 -1.89 -9.29 10.52
CA ARG A 95 -0.98 -9.19 11.66
C ARG A 95 -0.56 -7.74 11.96
N PHE A 96 -0.41 -6.92 10.93
CA PHE A 96 0.09 -5.54 11.06
C PHE A 96 -1.00 -4.48 10.87
N ALA A 97 -2.24 -4.88 10.66
CA ALA A 97 -3.38 -3.99 10.41
C ALA A 97 -3.62 -2.98 11.56
N GLY A 98 -3.63 -3.46 12.80
CA GLY A 98 -3.84 -2.61 13.97
C GLY A 98 -2.75 -1.54 14.15
N PRO A 99 -1.46 -1.92 14.20
CA PRO A 99 -0.35 -0.96 14.26
C PRO A 99 -0.37 0.08 13.14
N LEU A 100 -0.62 -0.31 11.89
CA LEU A 100 -0.72 0.63 10.76
C LEU A 100 -1.87 1.60 10.93
N ALA A 101 -3.07 1.10 11.27
CA ALA A 101 -4.23 1.95 11.47
C ALA A 101 -4.04 2.93 12.63
N ALA A 102 -3.39 2.50 13.73
CA ALA A 102 -3.07 3.37 14.86
C ALA A 102 -2.10 4.49 14.46
N ALA A 103 -1.04 4.17 13.70
CA ALA A 103 -0.08 5.14 13.21
C ALA A 103 -0.75 6.18 12.31
N MET A 104 -1.61 5.73 11.37
CA MET A 104 -2.33 6.64 10.47
C MET A 104 -3.34 7.53 11.21
N LYS A 105 -4.06 7.00 12.21
CA LYS A 105 -4.99 7.80 13.03
C LYS A 105 -4.30 8.87 13.88
N ALA A 106 -3.05 8.67 14.23
CA ALA A 106 -2.24 9.63 14.96
C ALA A 106 -1.65 10.74 14.06
N ASP A 107 -1.66 10.54 12.75
CA ASP A 107 -1.15 11.50 11.76
C ASP A 107 -2.32 12.38 11.25
N ALA A 108 -2.22 13.70 11.48
CA ALA A 108 -3.23 14.67 11.08
C ALA A 108 -3.49 14.73 9.55
N CYS A 109 -2.61 14.13 8.76
CA CYS A 109 -2.82 14.01 7.31
C CYS A 109 -3.97 13.07 6.93
N TRP A 110 -4.46 12.23 7.86
CA TRP A 110 -5.42 11.18 7.55
C TRP A 110 -6.69 11.28 8.38
N GLU A 111 -7.83 11.15 7.70
CA GLU A 111 -9.17 11.06 8.27
C GLU A 111 -9.83 9.74 7.86
N ASP A 112 -10.89 9.32 8.53
CA ASP A 112 -11.73 8.14 8.21
C ASP A 112 -10.92 6.84 8.08
N VAL A 113 -9.84 6.69 8.84
CA VAL A 113 -9.00 5.48 8.79
C VAL A 113 -9.80 4.27 9.24
N THR A 114 -10.12 3.38 8.30
CA THR A 114 -11.00 2.24 8.49
C THR A 114 -10.35 0.95 8.03
N LEU A 115 -10.44 -0.09 8.86
CA LEU A 115 -10.04 -1.45 8.52
C LEU A 115 -11.24 -2.22 7.96
N ILE A 116 -11.04 -2.92 6.84
CA ILE A 116 -12.09 -3.63 6.13
C ILE A 116 -11.72 -5.13 6.07
N PRO A 117 -12.62 -6.02 6.50
CA PRO A 117 -12.42 -7.44 6.39
C PRO A 117 -12.68 -7.93 4.96
N ASP A 118 -12.03 -9.05 4.59
CA ASP A 118 -12.36 -9.81 3.38
C ASP A 118 -13.61 -10.69 3.58
N MET A 119 -13.93 -11.49 2.57
CA MET A 119 -15.07 -12.41 2.61
C MET A 119 -14.95 -13.52 3.68
N GLN A 120 -13.72 -13.79 4.14
CA GLN A 120 -13.43 -14.73 5.22
C GLN A 120 -13.41 -14.07 6.60
N ARG A 121 -13.77 -12.77 6.69
CA ARG A 121 -13.74 -11.91 7.89
C ARG A 121 -12.34 -11.66 8.45
N LEU A 122 -11.29 -11.87 7.67
CA LEU A 122 -9.94 -11.46 8.02
C LEU A 122 -9.73 -10.00 7.61
N THR A 123 -9.15 -9.20 8.49
CA THR A 123 -8.79 -7.80 8.16
C THR A 123 -7.75 -7.80 7.04
N ARG A 124 -8.18 -7.40 5.84
CA ARG A 124 -7.37 -7.48 4.62
C ARG A 124 -7.11 -6.14 3.98
N PHE A 125 -7.93 -5.14 4.27
CA PHE A 125 -7.81 -3.85 3.63
C PHE A 125 -7.86 -2.72 4.66
N LEU A 126 -7.23 -1.60 4.28
CA LEU A 126 -7.34 -0.33 4.99
C LEU A 126 -7.69 0.76 3.98
N THR A 127 -8.59 1.64 4.35
CA THR A 127 -8.87 2.88 3.63
C THR A 127 -8.68 4.08 4.54
N ALA A 128 -8.25 5.20 3.96
CA ALA A 128 -8.16 6.49 4.65
C ALA A 128 -8.44 7.62 3.68
N THR A 129 -8.90 8.74 4.19
CA THR A 129 -9.12 9.99 3.45
C THR A 129 -8.00 10.97 3.74
N ARG A 130 -7.45 11.63 2.71
CA ARG A 130 -6.48 12.72 2.88
C ARG A 130 -7.21 13.93 3.48
N SER A 131 -6.77 14.39 4.65
CA SER A 131 -7.41 15.55 5.31
C SER A 131 -7.24 16.84 4.47
N GLY A 132 -8.09 17.81 4.73
CA GLY A 132 -8.03 19.12 4.07
C GLY A 132 -6.97 20.07 4.64
N LEU A 133 -6.19 19.62 5.61
CA LEU A 133 -5.15 20.41 6.28
C LEU A 133 -3.92 20.60 5.41
#